data_deaec472134ebefbdcb81cd39fa9cdea
#
_entry.id   deaec472134ebefbdcb81cd39fa9cdea
#
_cell.length_a   1.000
_cell.length_b   1.000
_cell.length_c   1.000
_cell.angle_alpha   90.00
_cell.angle_beta   90.00
_cell.angle_gamma   90.00
#
_symmetry.space_group_name_H-M   'P 1'
#
loop_
_entity.id
_entity.type
_entity.pdbx_description
1 polymer ?
#
loop_
_entity_poly.entity_id
_entity_poly.type
_entity_poly.pdbx_seq_one_letter_code
_entity_poly.pdbx_strand_id
1 'polypeptide(L)'
;MSNDPQAIVVRAVQPEDYEQWLQLWLAYQDFYQVSLDETTTRTAFSRLLDTNEAMACAVAVQGDELVGLVHALLHRSTWAVADFCYLEDLYVAPTVRGGGTG
;
A
#
# COMPACT_ATOMS: atom_id res chain seq x y z
N MET A 1 6.80 -25.34 1.76
CA MET A 1 5.92 -24.16 1.67
C MET A 1 4.93 -24.17 2.82
N SER A 2 4.78 -23.04 3.44
CA SER A 2 3.86 -22.94 4.58
C SER A 2 2.41 -22.75 4.09
N ASN A 3 1.48 -23.50 4.71
CA ASN A 3 0.05 -23.31 4.48
C ASN A 3 -0.61 -22.64 5.68
N ASP A 4 0.22 -22.01 6.53
CA ASP A 4 -0.28 -21.33 7.71
C ASP A 4 -1.12 -20.11 7.29
N PRO A 5 -2.42 -20.06 7.66
CA PRO A 5 -3.26 -18.91 7.33
C PRO A 5 -2.84 -17.64 8.05
N GLN A 6 -1.95 -17.75 9.05
CA GLN A 6 -1.40 -16.59 9.74
C GLN A 6 -0.17 -16.01 9.03
N ALA A 7 0.38 -16.72 8.05
CA ALA A 7 1.52 -16.23 7.31
C ALA A 7 1.13 -15.02 6.46
N ILE A 8 2.01 -14.02 6.43
CA ILE A 8 1.76 -12.78 5.69
C ILE A 8 2.53 -12.83 4.39
N VAL A 9 1.82 -12.52 3.29
CA VAL A 9 2.40 -12.47 1.95
C VAL A 9 2.34 -11.03 1.47
N VAL A 10 3.44 -10.54 0.91
CA VAL A 10 3.50 -9.20 0.33
C VAL A 10 3.45 -9.33 -1.18
N ARG A 11 2.58 -8.57 -1.81
CA ARG A 11 2.43 -8.60 -3.27
C ARG A 11 1.98 -7.24 -3.78
N ALA A 12 2.07 -7.05 -5.10
CA ALA A 12 1.57 -5.85 -5.73
C ALA A 12 0.05 -5.75 -5.58
N VAL A 13 -0.45 -4.53 -5.47
CA VAL A 13 -1.89 -4.29 -5.39
C VAL A 13 -2.56 -4.68 -6.72
N GLN A 14 -3.80 -5.16 -6.63
CA GLN A 14 -4.59 -5.60 -7.78
C GLN A 14 -5.93 -4.87 -7.79
N PRO A 15 -6.62 -4.80 -8.95
CA PRO A 15 -7.89 -4.06 -9.03
C PRO A 15 -8.94 -4.53 -8.03
N GLU A 16 -9.02 -5.83 -7.76
CA GLU A 16 -9.99 -6.39 -6.83
C GLU A 16 -9.68 -6.05 -5.38
N ASP A 17 -8.52 -5.45 -5.10
CA ASP A 17 -8.14 -5.06 -3.74
C ASP A 17 -8.76 -3.73 -3.31
N TYR A 18 -9.46 -3.03 -4.21
CA TYR A 18 -9.87 -1.65 -3.93
C TYR A 18 -10.61 -1.49 -2.60
N GLU A 19 -11.60 -2.34 -2.33
CA GLU A 19 -12.41 -2.18 -1.12
C GLU A 19 -11.57 -2.32 0.16
N GLN A 20 -10.70 -3.33 0.21
CA GLN A 20 -9.86 -3.53 1.38
C GLN A 20 -8.74 -2.49 1.47
N TRP A 21 -8.15 -2.15 0.31
CA TRP A 21 -7.16 -1.08 0.25
C TRP A 21 -7.76 0.22 0.78
N LEU A 22 -8.99 0.52 0.37
CA LEU A 22 -9.68 1.73 0.79
C LEU A 22 -9.83 1.80 2.31
N GLN A 23 -10.18 0.69 2.95
CA GLN A 23 -10.31 0.66 4.40
C GLN A 23 -8.98 1.00 5.09
N LEU A 24 -7.88 0.45 4.60
CA LEU A 24 -6.56 0.75 5.14
C LEU A 24 -6.16 2.20 4.87
N TRP A 25 -6.47 2.69 3.68
CA TRP A 25 -6.13 4.06 3.29
C TRP A 25 -6.90 5.07 4.12
N LEU A 26 -8.19 4.81 4.38
CA LEU A 26 -9.00 5.69 5.23
C LEU A 26 -8.51 5.67 6.68
N ALA A 27 -8.11 4.51 7.17
CA ALA A 27 -7.55 4.42 8.53
C ALA A 27 -6.25 5.18 8.67
N TYR A 28 -5.41 5.12 7.64
CA TYR A 28 -4.14 5.88 7.60
C TYR A 28 -4.42 7.37 7.63
N GLN A 29 -5.38 7.84 6.81
CA GLN A 29 -5.77 9.25 6.78
C GLN A 29 -6.32 9.70 8.12
N ASP A 30 -7.14 8.86 8.75
CA ASP A 30 -7.71 9.17 10.06
C ASP A 30 -6.62 9.33 11.12
N PHE A 31 -5.60 8.47 11.07
CA PHE A 31 -4.48 8.56 11.99
C PHE A 31 -3.77 9.92 11.88
N TYR A 32 -3.64 10.45 10.67
CA TYR A 32 -3.00 11.74 10.43
C TYR A 32 -3.99 12.90 10.40
N GLN A 33 -5.27 12.65 10.69
CA GLN A 33 -6.32 13.65 10.70
C GLN A 33 -6.46 14.39 9.37
N VAL A 34 -6.35 13.60 8.28
CA VAL A 34 -6.50 14.09 6.91
C VAL A 34 -7.71 13.40 6.30
N SER A 35 -8.42 14.10 5.43
CA SER A 35 -9.55 13.53 4.70
C SER A 35 -9.43 13.94 3.24
N LEU A 36 -9.26 12.95 2.36
CA LEU A 36 -9.19 13.18 0.92
C LEU A 36 -10.54 12.85 0.30
N ASP A 37 -10.90 13.56 -0.76
CA ASP A 37 -12.17 13.30 -1.41
C ASP A 37 -12.13 12.01 -2.23
N GLU A 38 -13.31 11.58 -2.68
CA GLU A 38 -13.43 10.33 -3.41
C GLU A 38 -12.70 10.37 -4.75
N THR A 39 -12.76 11.51 -5.43
CA THR A 39 -12.09 11.64 -6.73
C THR A 39 -10.58 11.50 -6.59
N THR A 40 -10.00 12.16 -5.59
CA THR A 40 -8.56 12.04 -5.31
C THR A 40 -8.19 10.60 -4.99
N THR A 41 -9.00 9.95 -4.16
CA THR A 41 -8.76 8.57 -3.73
C THR A 41 -8.82 7.59 -4.91
N ARG A 42 -9.84 7.70 -5.75
CA ARG A 42 -9.98 6.81 -6.90
C ARG A 42 -8.89 7.05 -7.94
N THR A 43 -8.49 8.30 -8.13
CA THR A 43 -7.40 8.64 -9.03
C THR A 43 -6.09 8.06 -8.53
N ALA A 44 -5.82 8.16 -7.23
CA ALA A 44 -4.61 7.58 -6.65
C ALA A 44 -4.57 6.07 -6.87
N PHE A 45 -5.67 5.37 -6.60
CA PHE A 45 -5.70 3.92 -6.77
C PHE A 45 -5.49 3.52 -8.23
N SER A 46 -6.11 4.24 -9.16
CA SER A 46 -5.94 4.00 -10.59
C SER A 46 -4.48 4.15 -11.00
N ARG A 47 -3.80 5.17 -10.48
CA ARG A 47 -2.38 5.39 -10.76
C ARG A 47 -1.50 4.30 -10.16
N LEU A 48 -1.85 3.81 -8.98
CA LEU A 48 -1.09 2.73 -8.35
C LEU A 48 -1.18 1.42 -9.11
N LEU A 49 -2.24 1.23 -9.90
CA LEU A 49 -2.41 0.04 -10.75
C LEU A 49 -1.70 0.19 -12.09
N ASP A 50 -1.41 1.41 -12.52
CA ASP A 50 -0.87 1.69 -13.85
C ASP A 50 0.65 1.55 -13.82
N THR A 51 1.17 0.56 -14.55
CA THR A 51 2.61 0.32 -14.60
C THR A 51 3.39 1.41 -15.34
N ASN A 52 2.69 2.31 -16.02
CA ASN A 52 3.33 3.46 -16.69
C ASN A 52 3.48 4.66 -15.76
N GLU A 53 2.87 4.60 -14.58
CA GLU A 53 3.03 5.66 -13.58
C GLU A 53 4.26 5.40 -12.74
N ALA A 54 4.87 6.48 -12.24
CA ALA A 54 6.02 6.38 -11.35
C ALA A 54 5.57 6.19 -9.90
N MET A 55 4.55 5.39 -9.70
CA MET A 55 3.97 5.08 -8.40
C MET A 55 3.75 3.59 -8.30
N ALA A 56 3.83 3.07 -7.08
CA ALA A 56 3.62 1.66 -6.84
C ALA A 56 2.99 1.44 -5.47
N CYS A 57 2.24 0.35 -5.36
CA CYS A 57 1.64 -0.05 -4.09
C CYS A 57 1.85 -1.54 -3.89
N ALA A 58 2.41 -1.89 -2.75
CA ALA A 58 2.44 -3.28 -2.30
C ALA A 58 1.48 -3.42 -1.13
N VAL A 59 0.87 -4.58 -1.01
CA VAL A 59 -0.05 -4.89 0.08
C VAL A 59 0.43 -6.13 0.81
N ALA A 60 0.19 -6.15 2.11
CA ALA A 60 0.44 -7.31 2.95
C ALA A 60 -0.88 -8.03 3.17
N VAL A 61 -0.91 -9.32 2.88
CA VAL A 61 -2.13 -10.13 2.92
C VAL A 61 -1.94 -11.24 3.93
N GLN A 62 -2.91 -11.39 4.82
CA GLN A 62 -2.94 -12.48 5.78
C GLN A 62 -4.24 -13.24 5.54
N GLY A 63 -4.14 -14.48 5.05
CA GLY A 63 -5.31 -15.21 4.58
C GLY A 63 -5.89 -14.48 3.37
N ASP A 64 -7.14 -14.08 3.47
CA ASP A 64 -7.82 -13.33 2.41
C ASP A 64 -7.95 -11.85 2.74
N GLU A 65 -7.26 -11.37 3.76
CA GLU A 65 -7.44 -10.03 4.27
C GLU A 65 -6.19 -9.19 4.06
N LEU A 66 -6.37 -7.98 3.54
CA LEU A 66 -5.29 -7.01 3.46
C LEU A 66 -5.06 -6.42 4.86
N VAL A 67 -3.83 -6.53 5.35
CA VAL A 67 -3.48 -6.06 6.69
C VAL A 67 -2.45 -4.94 6.65
N GLY A 68 -1.95 -4.59 5.49
CA GLY A 68 -1.00 -3.50 5.37
C GLY A 68 -0.87 -3.00 3.95
N LEU A 69 -0.37 -1.77 3.81
CA LEU A 69 -0.06 -1.20 2.51
C LEU A 69 1.19 -0.36 2.59
N VAL A 70 1.88 -0.24 1.46
CA VAL A 70 2.95 0.71 1.29
C VAL A 70 2.81 1.36 -0.08
N HIS A 71 2.91 2.69 -0.11
CA HIS A 71 2.92 3.45 -1.34
C HIS A 71 4.33 3.96 -1.57
N ALA A 72 4.82 3.82 -2.80
CA ALA A 72 6.15 4.26 -3.17
C ALA A 72 6.08 5.15 -4.41
N LEU A 73 6.96 6.12 -4.46
CA LEU A 73 7.14 6.99 -5.62
C LEU A 73 8.51 6.73 -6.20
N LEU A 74 8.57 6.55 -7.51
CA LEU A 74 9.82 6.37 -8.23
C LEU A 74 10.14 7.70 -8.91
N HIS A 75 11.35 8.19 -8.73
CA HIS A 75 11.72 9.44 -9.35
C HIS A 75 13.18 9.41 -9.83
N ARG A 76 13.46 10.21 -10.84
CA ARG A 76 14.80 10.35 -11.37
C ARG A 76 15.67 11.10 -10.38
N SER A 77 16.97 10.87 -10.48
CA SER A 77 17.94 11.54 -9.63
C SER A 77 19.13 11.99 -10.48
N THR A 78 19.65 13.16 -10.14
CA THR A 78 20.89 13.62 -10.76
C THR A 78 22.12 12.91 -10.20
N TRP A 79 21.91 12.11 -9.15
CA TRP A 79 22.99 11.41 -8.46
C TRP A 79 23.14 9.96 -8.88
N ALA A 80 22.20 9.46 -9.70
CA ALA A 80 22.21 8.03 -10.08
C ALA A 80 21.59 7.86 -11.46
N VAL A 81 22.00 6.78 -12.14
CA VAL A 81 21.40 6.40 -13.42
C VAL A 81 20.02 5.80 -13.19
N ALA A 82 19.87 5.00 -12.14
CA ALA A 82 18.59 4.40 -11.80
C ALA A 82 17.71 5.37 -11.01
N ASP A 83 16.41 5.15 -11.05
CA ASP A 83 15.47 5.94 -10.27
C ASP A 83 15.60 5.65 -8.78
N PHE A 84 15.30 6.65 -7.97
CA PHE A 84 15.18 6.48 -6.53
C PHE A 84 13.75 6.08 -6.20
N CYS A 85 13.60 5.26 -5.17
CA CYS A 85 12.30 4.85 -4.66
C CYS A 85 12.06 5.54 -3.31
N TYR A 86 11.03 6.37 -3.27
CA TYR A 86 10.65 7.09 -2.04
C TYR A 86 9.42 6.41 -1.45
N LEU A 87 9.54 5.94 -0.22
CA LEU A 87 8.40 5.38 0.51
C LEU A 87 7.58 6.53 1.08
N GLU A 88 6.42 6.76 0.49
CA GLU A 88 5.58 7.89 0.88
C GLU A 88 4.64 7.55 2.03
N ASP A 89 3.99 6.38 1.95
CA ASP A 89 3.00 5.96 2.93
C ASP A 89 3.25 4.52 3.34
N LEU A 90 3.12 4.26 4.63
CA LEU A 90 3.22 2.90 5.17
C LEU A 90 2.20 2.76 6.29
N TYR A 91 1.33 1.76 6.17
CA TYR A 91 0.32 1.50 7.20
C TYR A 91 0.16 0.00 7.43
N VAL A 92 0.11 -0.39 8.68
CA VAL A 92 -0.16 -1.77 9.08
C VAL A 92 -1.34 -1.74 10.04
N ALA A 93 -2.31 -2.61 9.81
CA ALA A 93 -3.52 -2.66 10.64
C ALA A 93 -3.13 -2.94 12.10
N PRO A 94 -3.80 -2.29 13.08
CA PRO A 94 -3.47 -2.49 14.49
C PRO A 94 -3.53 -3.95 14.95
N THR A 95 -4.39 -4.75 14.33
CA THR A 95 -4.56 -6.15 14.70
C THR A 95 -3.30 -6.99 14.50
N VAL A 96 -2.37 -6.53 13.65
CA VAL A 96 -1.13 -7.28 13.36
C VAL A 96 0.12 -6.56 13.82
N ARG A 97 0.03 -5.32 14.30
CA ARG A 97 1.21 -4.54 14.67
C ARG A 97 2.04 -5.19 15.77
N GLY A 98 1.41 -5.86 16.70
CA GLY A 98 2.10 -6.54 17.79
C GLY A 98 2.73 -7.85 17.36
N GLY A 99 2.48 -8.32 16.16
CA GLY A 99 2.95 -9.59 15.65
C GLY A 99 4.26 -9.54 14.88
N GLY A 100 4.94 -8.42 14.89
CA GLY A 100 6.23 -8.29 14.20
C GLY A 100 6.15 -7.95 12.73
N THR A 101 5.00 -7.51 12.26
CA THR A 101 4.80 -7.14 10.85
C THR A 101 5.27 -5.72 10.55
N GLY A 102 5.12 -4.86 11.48
CA GLY A 102 5.34 -3.43 11.30
C GLY A 102 6.73 -2.96 10.97
#